data_cd47802f06edab063a099dfd085daff4
#
_entry.id   cd47802f06edab063a099dfd085daff4
#
_cell.length_a   1.000
_cell.length_b   1.000
_cell.length_c   1.000
_cell.angle_alpha   90.00
_cell.angle_beta   90.00
_cell.angle_gamma   90.00
#
_symmetry.space_group_name_H-M   'P 1'
#
loop_
_entity.id
_entity.type
_entity.pdbx_description
1 polymer ?
#
loop_
_entity_poly.entity_id
_entity_poly.type
_entity_poly.pdbx_seq_one_letter_code
_entity_poly.pdbx_strand_id
1 'polypeptide(L)'
;QDVLIPNVNRLNIYAVKHEGYVGRMHSVNAYFKINKDIIKPEVRADLFQKDRPIFTKIKDEAPTKFSETANVSNSIIANGCKIEGTVENSVFRNVHVGAGTVIRDSIIMQDTNVYSGCTLENVILDKSVQIRSGKTLIGDKAYPVIIKKGALI
;
A
#
# COMPACT_ATOMS: atom_id res chain seq x y z
N GLN A 1 -25.94 10.45 -6.30
CA GLN A 1 -27.26 10.29 -6.93
C GLN A 1 -28.26 11.31 -6.37
N ASP A 2 -28.24 11.58 -5.07
CA ASP A 2 -29.26 12.41 -4.38
C ASP A 2 -29.21 13.91 -4.70
N VAL A 3 -28.14 14.41 -5.30
CA VAL A 3 -28.00 15.81 -5.70
C VAL A 3 -28.23 16.01 -7.18
N LEU A 4 -27.57 15.25 -8.04
CA LEU A 4 -27.60 15.47 -9.49
C LEU A 4 -28.92 15.02 -10.13
N ILE A 5 -29.37 13.80 -9.83
CA ILE A 5 -30.57 13.23 -10.47
C ILE A 5 -31.82 14.07 -10.20
N PRO A 6 -32.15 14.45 -8.95
CA PRO A 6 -33.35 15.24 -8.69
C PRO A 6 -33.28 16.66 -9.24
N ASN A 7 -32.10 17.17 -9.53
CA ASN A 7 -31.89 18.56 -9.93
C ASN A 7 -31.48 18.73 -11.41
N VAL A 8 -31.50 17.66 -12.19
CA VAL A 8 -31.05 17.71 -13.60
C VAL A 8 -31.82 18.75 -14.43
N ASN A 9 -33.09 18.98 -14.13
CA ASN A 9 -33.94 19.97 -14.81
C ASN A 9 -33.92 21.37 -14.16
N ARG A 10 -33.21 21.55 -13.03
CA ARG A 10 -33.17 22.82 -12.28
C ARG A 10 -31.80 23.48 -12.29
N LEU A 11 -30.75 22.69 -12.43
CA LEU A 11 -29.37 23.18 -12.38
C LEU A 11 -28.71 23.02 -13.75
N ASN A 12 -27.89 24.00 -14.09
CA ASN A 12 -26.99 23.87 -15.24
C ASN A 12 -25.84 22.93 -14.87
N ILE A 13 -25.92 21.68 -15.31
CA ILE A 13 -24.94 20.65 -14.97
C ILE A 13 -24.02 20.44 -16.20
N TYR A 14 -22.72 20.65 -16.01
CA TYR A 14 -21.72 20.48 -17.03
C TYR A 14 -20.82 19.30 -16.70
N ALA A 15 -20.47 18.50 -17.71
CA ALA A 15 -19.44 17.47 -17.58
C ALA A 15 -18.07 18.09 -17.89
N VAL A 16 -17.11 17.83 -17.00
CA VAL A 16 -15.70 18.21 -17.21
C VAL A 16 -14.90 16.93 -17.37
N LYS A 17 -14.19 16.81 -18.49
CA LYS A 17 -13.27 15.70 -18.71
C LYS A 17 -12.05 15.85 -17.81
N HIS A 18 -11.78 14.87 -16.96
CA HIS A 18 -10.54 14.79 -16.22
C HIS A 18 -9.46 14.12 -17.10
N GLU A 19 -8.30 14.76 -17.19
CA GLU A 19 -7.10 14.22 -17.84
C GLU A 19 -6.07 13.93 -16.73
N GLY A 20 -5.69 12.68 -16.56
CA GLY A 20 -4.77 12.24 -15.51
C GLY A 20 -5.17 10.90 -14.90
N TYR A 21 -4.46 10.49 -13.86
CA TYR A 21 -4.70 9.23 -13.19
C TYR A 21 -6.01 9.24 -12.40
N VAL A 22 -6.85 8.23 -12.62
CA VAL A 22 -8.07 8.01 -11.86
C VAL A 22 -8.09 6.58 -11.32
N GLY A 23 -8.06 6.44 -10.00
CA GLY A 23 -8.18 5.15 -9.31
C GLY A 23 -9.54 5.03 -8.61
N ARG A 24 -10.39 4.08 -9.02
CA ARG A 24 -11.66 3.79 -8.37
C ARG A 24 -11.56 2.53 -7.51
N MET A 25 -11.61 2.70 -6.19
CA MET A 25 -11.57 1.62 -5.20
C MET A 25 -12.97 1.01 -5.00
N HIS A 26 -13.35 0.04 -5.82
CA HIS A 26 -14.65 -0.65 -5.74
C HIS A 26 -14.53 -2.13 -5.38
N SER A 27 -13.32 -2.65 -5.30
CA SER A 27 -13.02 -4.04 -4.94
C SER A 27 -11.64 -4.12 -4.29
N VAL A 28 -11.35 -5.25 -3.64
CA VAL A 28 -10.02 -5.55 -3.09
C VAL A 28 -8.95 -5.54 -4.17
N ASN A 29 -9.25 -6.12 -5.33
CA ASN A 29 -8.32 -6.14 -6.45
C ASN A 29 -8.04 -4.72 -6.98
N ALA A 30 -9.07 -3.88 -7.09
CA ALA A 30 -8.88 -2.47 -7.45
C ALA A 30 -8.02 -1.73 -6.41
N TYR A 31 -8.25 -1.95 -5.11
CA TYR A 31 -7.44 -1.42 -4.03
C TYR A 31 -5.97 -1.85 -4.17
N PHE A 32 -5.74 -3.15 -4.38
CA PHE A 32 -4.40 -3.71 -4.56
C PHE A 32 -3.70 -3.08 -5.76
N LYS A 33 -4.37 -3.04 -6.91
CA LYS A 33 -3.84 -2.43 -8.14
C LYS A 33 -3.48 -0.95 -7.95
N ILE A 34 -4.39 -0.16 -7.37
CA ILE A 34 -4.18 1.28 -7.16
C ILE A 34 -2.97 1.54 -6.25
N ASN A 35 -2.81 0.77 -5.18
CA ASN A 35 -1.62 0.88 -4.32
C ASN A 35 -0.33 0.50 -5.06
N LYS A 36 -0.39 -0.47 -5.96
CA LYS A 36 0.76 -0.83 -6.81
C LYS A 36 1.04 0.25 -7.87
N ASP A 37 0.00 0.87 -8.40
CA ASP A 37 0.17 1.95 -9.38
C ASP A 37 0.91 3.16 -8.78
N ILE A 38 0.77 3.44 -7.47
CA ILE A 38 1.50 4.52 -6.79
C ILE A 38 3.03 4.29 -6.83
N ILE A 39 3.52 3.06 -7.01
CA ILE A 39 4.95 2.77 -7.16
C ILE A 39 5.51 3.40 -8.46
N LYS A 40 4.67 3.63 -9.46
CA LYS A 40 5.06 4.23 -10.74
C LYS A 40 5.31 5.73 -10.57
N PRO A 41 6.47 6.26 -10.99
CA PRO A 41 6.81 7.68 -10.85
C PRO A 41 5.79 8.62 -11.50
N GLU A 42 5.29 8.27 -12.68
CA GLU A 42 4.31 9.07 -13.43
C GLU A 42 2.97 9.19 -12.68
N VAL A 43 2.50 8.12 -12.03
CA VAL A 43 1.28 8.14 -11.22
C VAL A 43 1.48 9.02 -9.98
N ARG A 44 2.63 8.92 -9.33
CA ARG A 44 2.94 9.80 -8.19
C ARG A 44 3.03 11.26 -8.58
N ALA A 45 3.67 11.56 -9.70
CA ALA A 45 3.80 12.94 -10.19
C ALA A 45 2.44 13.57 -10.48
N ASP A 46 1.51 12.80 -11.02
CA ASP A 46 0.14 13.27 -11.29
C ASP A 46 -0.70 13.42 -10.01
N LEU A 47 -0.59 12.49 -9.07
CA LEU A 47 -1.36 12.54 -7.82
C LEU A 47 -0.84 13.56 -6.81
N PHE A 48 0.48 13.70 -6.65
CA PHE A 48 1.10 14.53 -5.61
C PHE A 48 1.69 15.82 -6.18
N GLN A 49 0.86 16.62 -6.82
CA GLN A 49 1.26 17.91 -7.37
C GLN A 49 1.43 18.96 -6.26
N LYS A 50 2.43 19.85 -6.41
CA LYS A 50 2.73 20.88 -5.40
C LYS A 50 1.62 21.92 -5.24
N ASP A 51 0.93 22.24 -6.33
CA ASP A 51 -0.18 23.19 -6.40
C ASP A 51 -1.52 22.60 -5.96
N ARG A 52 -1.63 21.26 -5.86
CA ARG A 52 -2.80 20.52 -5.40
C ARG A 52 -2.43 19.48 -4.34
N PRO A 53 -1.97 19.92 -3.15
CA PRO A 53 -1.49 19.00 -2.13
C PRO A 53 -2.63 18.14 -1.56
N ILE A 54 -2.34 16.87 -1.34
CA ILE A 54 -3.24 15.97 -0.62
C ILE A 54 -2.91 16.04 0.86
N PHE A 55 -3.82 16.56 1.66
CA PHE A 55 -3.67 16.66 3.11
C PHE A 55 -4.01 15.32 3.77
N THR A 56 -3.04 14.75 4.45
CA THR A 56 -3.20 13.50 5.21
C THR A 56 -2.81 13.71 6.66
N LYS A 57 -3.23 12.81 7.55
CA LYS A 57 -2.82 12.84 8.94
C LYS A 57 -1.29 12.64 9.03
N ILE A 58 -0.60 13.64 9.55
CA ILE A 58 0.83 13.57 9.83
C ILE A 58 1.03 12.71 11.09
N LYS A 59 2.00 11.80 11.04
CA LYS A 59 2.51 11.06 12.19
C LYS A 59 4.02 11.24 12.24
N ASP A 60 4.50 11.64 13.40
CA ASP A 60 5.93 11.74 13.68
C ASP A 60 6.45 10.34 14.00
N GLU A 61 7.10 9.74 13.03
CA GLU A 61 7.73 8.44 13.14
C GLU A 61 9.22 8.56 12.82
N ALA A 62 10.04 7.71 13.46
CA ALA A 62 11.47 7.69 13.21
C ALA A 62 11.77 7.39 11.73
N PRO A 63 12.87 7.87 11.16
CA PRO A 63 13.31 7.47 9.84
C PRO A 63 13.40 5.95 9.70
N THR A 64 13.10 5.44 8.51
CA THR A 64 13.25 4.01 8.23
C THR A 64 14.70 3.57 8.35
N LYS A 65 14.91 2.45 9.02
CA LYS A 65 16.22 1.83 9.22
C LYS A 65 16.36 0.58 8.35
N PHE A 66 17.41 0.52 7.58
CA PHE A 66 17.82 -0.66 6.80
C PHE A 66 19.02 -1.32 7.46
N SER A 67 19.01 -2.65 7.57
CA SER A 67 20.21 -3.40 7.97
C SER A 67 21.18 -3.59 6.78
N GLU A 68 22.38 -4.07 7.05
CA GLU A 68 23.35 -4.40 5.99
C GLU A 68 22.86 -5.50 5.05
N THR A 69 21.97 -6.37 5.51
CA THR A 69 21.38 -7.47 4.74
C THR A 69 20.12 -7.09 4.01
N ALA A 70 19.61 -5.86 4.20
CA ALA A 70 18.40 -5.41 3.55
C ALA A 70 18.59 -5.22 2.04
N ASN A 71 17.69 -5.79 1.25
CA ASN A 71 17.63 -5.57 -0.19
C ASN A 71 16.26 -5.03 -0.58
N VAL A 72 16.21 -3.78 -1.00
CA VAL A 72 14.93 -3.10 -1.30
C VAL A 72 14.95 -2.55 -2.71
N SER A 73 13.96 -2.95 -3.51
CA SER A 73 13.81 -2.47 -4.89
C SER A 73 12.37 -2.11 -5.22
N ASN A 74 12.20 -1.12 -6.08
CA ASN A 74 10.91 -0.68 -6.63
C ASN A 74 9.77 -0.62 -5.60
N SER A 75 10.01 -0.06 -4.41
CA SER A 75 9.06 -0.09 -3.29
C SER A 75 8.84 1.31 -2.71
N ILE A 76 7.68 1.53 -2.10
CA ILE A 76 7.40 2.73 -1.32
C ILE A 76 7.42 2.37 0.15
N ILE A 77 8.37 2.94 0.87
CA ILE A 77 8.56 2.68 2.30
C ILE A 77 8.44 4.01 3.04
N ALA A 78 7.39 4.13 3.84
CA ALA A 78 7.20 5.29 4.69
C ALA A 78 8.03 5.16 5.98
N ASN A 79 8.09 6.25 6.75
CA ASN A 79 8.82 6.29 8.02
C ASN A 79 8.37 5.21 9.01
N GLY A 80 9.21 4.93 10.00
CA GLY A 80 8.96 3.96 11.06
C GLY A 80 9.29 2.52 10.71
N CYS A 81 9.77 2.22 9.50
CA CYS A 81 10.09 0.85 9.12
C CYS A 81 11.47 0.41 9.61
N LYS A 82 11.59 -0.88 9.90
CA LYS A 82 12.87 -1.56 10.12
C LYS A 82 12.95 -2.75 9.16
N ILE A 83 13.87 -2.70 8.22
CA ILE A 83 13.98 -3.69 7.14
C ILE A 83 15.30 -4.45 7.27
N GLU A 84 15.22 -5.78 7.46
CA GLU A 84 16.37 -6.68 7.55
C GLU A 84 16.36 -7.74 6.43
N GLY A 85 15.27 -7.83 5.67
CA GLY A 85 15.06 -8.80 4.60
C GLY A 85 15.01 -8.17 3.21
N THR A 86 14.48 -8.93 2.25
CA THR A 86 14.28 -8.52 0.86
C THR A 86 12.85 -8.00 0.65
N VAL A 87 12.73 -6.83 0.05
CA VAL A 87 11.43 -6.18 -0.25
C VAL A 87 11.44 -5.72 -1.69
N GLU A 88 10.52 -6.23 -2.48
CA GLU A 88 10.40 -5.90 -3.89
C GLU A 88 8.96 -5.47 -4.23
N ASN A 89 8.84 -4.40 -5.00
CA ASN A 89 7.58 -4.01 -5.63
C ASN A 89 6.41 -3.88 -4.62
N SER A 90 6.66 -3.31 -3.43
CA SER A 90 5.75 -3.34 -2.29
C SER A 90 5.55 -1.96 -1.66
N VAL A 91 4.47 -1.82 -0.88
CA VAL A 91 4.12 -0.56 -0.20
C VAL A 91 4.02 -0.81 1.30
N PHE A 92 4.83 -0.08 2.08
CA PHE A 92 4.97 -0.26 3.53
C PHE A 92 4.84 1.04 4.31
N ARG A 93 4.32 0.92 5.54
CA ARG A 93 4.35 1.99 6.53
C ARG A 93 4.49 1.43 7.93
N ASN A 94 5.50 1.89 8.70
CA ASN A 94 5.77 1.47 10.07
C ASN A 94 5.72 -0.05 10.23
N VAL A 95 6.58 -0.75 9.49
CA VAL A 95 6.61 -2.22 9.40
C VAL A 95 7.99 -2.72 9.79
N HIS A 96 8.03 -3.79 10.57
CA HIS A 96 9.26 -4.54 10.82
C HIS A 96 9.31 -5.77 9.90
N VAL A 97 10.40 -5.91 9.14
CA VAL A 97 10.70 -7.06 8.29
C VAL A 97 11.97 -7.72 8.80
N GLY A 98 11.84 -8.93 9.33
CA GLY A 98 12.93 -9.70 9.92
C GLY A 98 13.90 -10.28 8.88
N ALA A 99 15.07 -10.66 9.36
CA ALA A 99 16.16 -11.20 8.52
C ALA A 99 15.74 -12.45 7.74
N GLY A 100 16.20 -12.58 6.49
CA GLY A 100 15.87 -13.71 5.61
C GLY A 100 14.42 -13.74 5.12
N THR A 101 13.62 -12.74 5.46
CA THR A 101 12.25 -12.59 4.95
C THR A 101 12.28 -12.03 3.54
N VAL A 102 11.40 -12.54 2.67
CA VAL A 102 11.22 -12.07 1.30
C VAL A 102 9.77 -11.63 1.12
N ILE A 103 9.58 -10.36 0.75
CA ILE A 103 8.26 -9.80 0.49
C ILE A 103 8.22 -9.23 -0.92
N ARG A 104 7.30 -9.75 -1.73
CA ARG A 104 7.09 -9.32 -3.11
C ARG A 104 5.65 -8.91 -3.36
N ASP A 105 5.47 -7.92 -4.23
CA ASP A 105 4.16 -7.53 -4.73
C ASP A 105 3.09 -7.39 -3.65
N SER A 106 3.43 -6.81 -2.48
CA SER A 106 2.56 -6.84 -1.31
C SER A 106 2.31 -5.45 -0.74
N ILE A 107 1.19 -5.32 -0.02
CA ILE A 107 0.81 -4.11 0.71
C ILE A 107 0.79 -4.44 2.18
N ILE A 108 1.68 -3.82 2.96
CA ILE A 108 1.79 -4.07 4.40
C ILE A 108 1.44 -2.78 5.13
N MET A 109 0.33 -2.80 5.87
CA MET A 109 -0.13 -1.64 6.61
C MET A 109 0.60 -1.49 7.94
N GLN A 110 0.39 -0.37 8.57
CA GLN A 110 1.12 0.10 9.75
C GLN A 110 1.07 -0.87 10.95
N ASP A 111 2.10 -0.76 11.77
CA ASP A 111 2.26 -1.48 13.05
C ASP A 111 2.32 -3.01 12.88
N THR A 112 2.75 -3.47 11.70
CA THR A 112 2.83 -4.89 11.34
C THR A 112 4.25 -5.41 11.52
N ASN A 113 4.37 -6.62 12.09
CA ASN A 113 5.64 -7.32 12.27
C ASN A 113 5.64 -8.60 11.44
N VAL A 114 6.57 -8.70 10.50
CA VAL A 114 6.88 -9.92 9.76
C VAL A 114 8.22 -10.45 10.29
N TYR A 115 8.17 -11.54 11.05
CA TYR A 115 9.38 -12.09 11.66
C TYR A 115 10.27 -12.79 10.61
N SER A 116 11.39 -13.33 11.05
CA SER A 116 12.45 -13.84 10.18
C SER A 116 12.04 -15.06 9.33
N GLY A 117 12.64 -15.18 8.13
CA GLY A 117 12.48 -16.34 7.25
C GLY A 117 11.10 -16.52 6.62
N CYS A 118 10.30 -15.46 6.55
CA CYS A 118 8.99 -15.50 5.92
C CYS A 118 9.07 -15.28 4.40
N THR A 119 8.08 -15.82 3.69
CA THR A 119 7.88 -15.52 2.25
C THR A 119 6.47 -15.01 2.04
N LEU A 120 6.34 -13.78 1.57
CA LEU A 120 5.04 -13.15 1.30
C LEU A 120 5.01 -12.69 -0.15
N GLU A 121 3.99 -13.09 -0.90
CA GLU A 121 3.79 -12.68 -2.28
C GLU A 121 2.32 -12.43 -2.59
N ASN A 122 2.00 -11.31 -3.23
CA ASN A 122 0.63 -10.89 -3.52
C ASN A 122 -0.27 -10.90 -2.26
N VAL A 123 0.18 -10.25 -1.19
CA VAL A 123 -0.49 -10.24 0.12
C VAL A 123 -0.87 -8.82 0.51
N ILE A 124 -2.02 -8.67 1.16
CA ILE A 124 -2.42 -7.46 1.87
C ILE A 124 -2.47 -7.79 3.36
N LEU A 125 -1.56 -7.24 4.14
CA LEU A 125 -1.64 -7.28 5.60
C LEU A 125 -2.26 -5.99 6.10
N ASP A 126 -3.37 -6.09 6.82
CA ASP A 126 -3.97 -4.94 7.51
C ASP A 126 -3.13 -4.57 8.75
N LYS A 127 -3.54 -3.57 9.48
CA LYS A 127 -2.80 -2.99 10.61
C LYS A 127 -2.57 -3.97 11.75
N SER A 128 -1.44 -3.83 12.42
CA SER A 128 -1.12 -4.57 13.64
C SER A 128 -1.11 -6.09 13.47
N VAL A 129 -0.80 -6.59 12.27
CA VAL A 129 -0.66 -8.02 11.99
C VAL A 129 0.71 -8.50 12.44
N GLN A 130 0.76 -9.72 12.94
CA GLN A 130 2.02 -10.41 13.28
C GLN A 130 2.12 -11.71 12.49
N ILE A 131 3.17 -11.83 11.69
CA ILE A 131 3.50 -13.06 10.94
C ILE A 131 4.70 -13.72 11.61
N ARG A 132 4.48 -14.87 12.22
CA ARG A 132 5.54 -15.65 12.90
C ARG A 132 6.61 -16.10 11.91
N SER A 133 7.79 -16.39 12.43
CA SER A 133 8.94 -16.82 11.64
C SER A 133 8.64 -18.06 10.77
N GLY A 134 9.23 -18.08 9.58
CA GLY A 134 9.16 -19.24 8.66
C GLY A 134 7.82 -19.39 7.93
N LYS A 135 6.91 -18.45 8.01
CA LYS A 135 5.61 -18.53 7.33
C LYS A 135 5.72 -18.19 5.85
N THR A 136 4.91 -18.91 5.05
CA THR A 136 4.77 -18.65 3.61
C THR A 136 3.31 -18.32 3.30
N LEU A 137 3.08 -17.15 2.72
CA LEU A 137 1.78 -16.67 2.26
C LEU A 137 1.91 -16.20 0.82
N ILE A 138 1.28 -16.91 -0.10
CA ILE A 138 1.33 -16.61 -1.53
C ILE A 138 -0.11 -16.49 -2.04
N GLY A 139 -0.45 -15.30 -2.54
CA GLY A 139 -1.70 -15.04 -3.23
C GLY A 139 -1.52 -14.99 -4.75
N ASP A 140 -2.62 -14.89 -5.47
CA ASP A 140 -2.63 -14.62 -6.90
C ASP A 140 -2.67 -13.11 -7.17
N LYS A 141 -2.15 -12.68 -8.32
CA LYS A 141 -2.16 -11.26 -8.73
C LYS A 141 -3.58 -10.69 -8.85
N ALA A 142 -4.54 -11.52 -9.22
CA ALA A 142 -5.95 -11.13 -9.32
C ALA A 142 -6.70 -11.33 -7.98
N TYR A 143 -6.17 -12.18 -7.09
CA TYR A 143 -6.79 -12.52 -5.81
C TYR A 143 -5.72 -12.54 -4.70
N PRO A 144 -5.31 -11.36 -4.21
CA PRO A 144 -4.32 -11.29 -3.14
C PRO A 144 -4.85 -11.94 -1.85
N VAL A 145 -3.95 -12.57 -1.10
CA VAL A 145 -4.28 -13.04 0.26
C VAL A 145 -4.45 -11.84 1.18
N ILE A 146 -5.54 -11.79 1.92
CA ILE A 146 -5.84 -10.70 2.85
C ILE A 146 -5.80 -11.23 4.27
N ILE A 147 -5.00 -10.58 5.10
CA ILE A 147 -4.94 -10.84 6.53
C ILE A 147 -5.55 -9.66 7.28
N LYS A 148 -6.58 -9.92 8.07
CA LYS A 148 -7.32 -8.89 8.81
C LYS A 148 -6.49 -8.28 9.93
N LYS A 149 -6.86 -7.07 10.32
CA LYS A 149 -6.24 -6.31 11.42
C LYS A 149 -6.07 -7.15 12.69
N GLY A 150 -4.89 -7.03 13.30
CA GLY A 150 -4.56 -7.65 14.57
C GLY A 150 -4.43 -9.17 14.54
N ALA A 151 -4.40 -9.79 13.37
CA ALA A 151 -4.22 -11.23 13.25
C ALA A 151 -2.80 -11.66 13.63
N LEU A 152 -2.70 -12.84 14.23
CA LEU A 152 -1.47 -13.56 14.51
C LEU A 152 -1.46 -14.84 13.66
N ILE A 153 -0.47 -15.00 12.78
CA ILE A 153 -0.31 -16.12 11.84
C ILE A 153 0.94 -16.93 12.16
#